data_202daa6a80b6572c134b0125c9c75c08
#
_entry.id   202daa6a80b6572c134b0125c9c75c08
#
_cell.length_a   1.000
_cell.length_b   1.000
_cell.length_c   1.000
_cell.angle_alpha   90.00
_cell.angle_beta   90.00
_cell.angle_gamma   90.00
#
_symmetry.space_group_name_H-M   'P 1'
#
loop_
_entity.id
_entity.type
_entity.pdbx_description
1 polymer ?
#
loop_
_entity_poly.entity_id
_entity_poly.type
_entity_poly.pdbx_seq_one_letter_code
_entity_poly.pdbx_strand_id
1 'polypeptide(L)'
;MASSPRQRLSAAQRRKQALGLHLAGVDLRTIADQVGYADQSAAKKAIDRAIEESIAREKADVDELRRREVMRYDRLQAAFWTSAVKDRDKKAADVVLKCIAGRERLQGLAAPTKLEHSGEVTTEYHIVGIDPEDLV
;
A
#
# COMPACT_ATOMS: atom_id res chain seq x y z
N MET A 1 28.70 8.94 16.49
CA MET A 1 29.58 8.60 15.35
C MET A 1 28.75 8.08 14.20
N ALA A 2 28.86 8.64 13.02
CA ALA A 2 28.15 8.11 11.84
C ALA A 2 28.88 6.83 11.39
N SER A 3 28.14 5.71 11.27
CA SER A 3 28.66 4.43 10.76
C SER A 3 29.07 4.56 9.29
N SER A 4 30.16 3.89 8.90
CA SER A 4 30.66 3.95 7.51
C SER A 4 29.63 3.42 6.51
N PRO A 5 29.69 3.81 5.20
CA PRO A 5 28.80 3.29 4.18
C PRO A 5 28.77 1.75 4.10
N ARG A 6 29.90 1.09 4.31
CA ARG A 6 29.99 -0.38 4.37
C ARG A 6 29.24 -0.98 5.57
N GLN A 7 29.29 -0.32 6.75
CA GLN A 7 28.53 -0.74 7.94
C GLN A 7 27.02 -0.54 7.75
N ARG A 8 26.62 0.50 7.04
CA ARG A 8 25.18 0.73 6.70
C ARG A 8 24.66 -0.32 5.73
N LEU A 9 25.43 -0.68 4.71
CA LEU A 9 25.08 -1.76 3.78
C LEU A 9 24.96 -3.10 4.50
N SER A 10 25.91 -3.42 5.38
CA SER A 10 25.87 -4.62 6.21
C SER A 10 24.63 -4.65 7.12
N ALA A 11 24.26 -3.52 7.74
CA ALA A 11 23.08 -3.42 8.57
C ALA A 11 21.77 -3.59 7.76
N ALA A 12 21.69 -3.02 6.55
CA ALA A 12 20.55 -3.16 5.66
C ALA A 12 20.40 -4.61 5.16
N GLN A 13 21.50 -5.26 4.83
CA GLN A 13 21.50 -6.67 4.42
C GLN A 13 21.02 -7.58 5.57
N ARG A 14 21.51 -7.34 6.81
CA ARG A 14 21.05 -8.09 7.99
C ARG A 14 19.56 -7.91 8.23
N ARG A 15 19.03 -6.68 8.12
CA ARG A 15 17.59 -6.44 8.24
C ARG A 15 16.78 -7.20 7.19
N LYS A 16 17.23 -7.18 5.93
CA LYS A 16 16.59 -7.93 4.85
C LYS A 16 16.59 -9.44 5.10
N GLN A 17 17.71 -9.98 5.57
CA GLN A 17 17.83 -11.38 5.93
C GLN A 17 16.89 -11.74 7.10
N ALA A 18 16.87 -10.93 8.16
CA ALA A 18 15.99 -11.13 9.29
C ALA A 18 14.51 -11.13 8.90
N LEU A 19 14.10 -10.20 8.04
CA LEU A 19 12.75 -10.15 7.49
C LEU A 19 12.43 -11.41 6.67
N GLY A 20 13.34 -11.87 5.82
CA GLY A 20 13.15 -13.09 5.04
C GLY A 20 12.94 -14.32 5.92
N LEU A 21 13.74 -14.49 6.96
CA LEU A 21 13.59 -15.59 7.93
C LEU A 21 12.27 -15.48 8.70
N HIS A 22 11.86 -14.28 9.10
CA HIS A 22 10.61 -14.05 9.80
C HIS A 22 9.39 -14.42 8.94
N LEU A 23 9.40 -14.03 7.67
CA LEU A 23 8.35 -14.40 6.72
C LEU A 23 8.32 -15.92 6.42
N ALA A 24 9.45 -16.60 6.57
CA ALA A 24 9.53 -18.07 6.50
C ALA A 24 9.07 -18.77 7.80
N GLY A 25 8.62 -18.02 8.82
CA GLY A 25 8.10 -18.58 10.08
C GLY A 25 9.16 -18.92 11.12
N VAL A 26 10.40 -18.45 10.96
CA VAL A 26 11.47 -18.66 11.94
C VAL A 26 11.23 -17.77 13.16
N ASP A 27 11.41 -18.30 14.35
CA ASP A 27 11.23 -17.56 15.61
C ASP A 27 12.31 -16.49 15.82
N LEU A 28 11.99 -15.47 16.61
CA LEU A 28 12.85 -14.30 16.82
C LEU A 28 14.20 -14.64 17.50
N ARG A 29 14.24 -15.66 18.34
CA ARG A 29 15.47 -16.10 19.02
C ARG A 29 16.44 -16.70 18.01
N THR A 30 15.94 -17.60 17.18
CA THR A 30 16.73 -18.22 16.11
C THR A 30 17.19 -17.17 15.09
N ILE A 31 16.35 -16.20 14.74
CA ILE A 31 16.73 -15.08 13.87
C ILE A 31 17.86 -14.25 14.50
N ALA A 32 17.75 -13.92 15.79
CA ALA A 32 18.79 -13.16 16.48
C ALA A 32 20.14 -13.88 16.42
N ASP A 33 20.15 -15.18 16.72
CA ASP A 33 21.35 -16.01 16.69
C ASP A 33 21.95 -16.16 15.28
N GLN A 34 21.11 -16.40 14.27
CA GLN A 34 21.57 -16.62 12.89
C GLN A 34 22.08 -15.34 12.20
N VAL A 35 21.42 -14.21 12.45
CA VAL A 35 21.73 -12.93 11.78
C VAL A 35 22.76 -12.11 12.58
N GLY A 36 22.99 -12.48 13.84
CA GLY A 36 23.96 -11.83 14.72
C GLY A 36 23.41 -10.57 15.40
N TYR A 37 22.16 -10.62 15.86
CA TYR A 37 21.59 -9.62 16.76
C TYR A 37 21.88 -9.99 18.22
N ALA A 38 21.96 -9.00 19.09
CA ALA A 38 22.27 -9.21 20.50
C ALA A 38 21.18 -10.00 21.23
N ASP A 39 19.93 -9.81 20.86
CA ASP A 39 18.77 -10.46 21.47
C ASP A 39 17.54 -10.44 20.54
N GLN A 40 16.45 -11.08 21.00
CA GLN A 40 15.17 -11.13 20.28
C GLN A 40 14.56 -9.74 20.07
N SER A 41 14.75 -8.82 21.00
CA SER A 41 14.23 -7.46 20.92
C SER A 41 14.92 -6.67 19.80
N ALA A 42 16.24 -6.83 19.67
CA ALA A 42 17.01 -6.23 18.59
C ALA A 42 16.62 -6.81 17.23
N ALA A 43 16.41 -8.12 17.12
CA ALA A 43 15.93 -8.77 15.91
C ALA A 43 14.52 -8.26 15.53
N LYS A 44 13.60 -8.17 16.50
CA LYS A 44 12.25 -7.65 16.28
C LYS A 44 12.28 -6.22 15.75
N LYS A 45 13.02 -5.32 16.40
CA LYS A 45 13.17 -3.92 15.94
C LYS A 45 13.74 -3.82 14.53
N ALA A 46 14.67 -4.69 14.18
CA ALA A 46 15.25 -4.73 12.84
C ALA A 46 14.22 -5.18 11.78
N ILE A 47 13.38 -6.17 12.12
CA ILE A 47 12.30 -6.66 11.26
C ILE A 47 11.23 -5.59 11.08
N ASP A 48 10.75 -4.98 12.18
CA ASP A 48 9.75 -3.91 12.14
C ASP A 48 10.22 -2.75 11.22
N ARG A 49 11.48 -2.34 11.36
CA ARG A 49 12.09 -1.33 10.52
C ARG A 49 12.18 -1.75 9.04
N ALA A 50 12.49 -3.01 8.75
CA ALA A 50 12.51 -3.51 7.39
C ALA A 50 11.11 -3.51 6.75
N ILE A 51 10.08 -3.82 7.52
CA ILE A 51 8.68 -3.75 7.08
C ILE A 51 8.29 -2.29 6.78
N GLU A 52 8.59 -1.36 7.67
CA GLU A 52 8.32 0.07 7.47
C GLU A 52 9.01 0.60 6.20
N GLU A 53 10.28 0.25 5.99
CA GLU A 53 11.06 0.63 4.81
C GLU A 53 10.46 0.03 3.53
N SER A 54 9.88 -1.18 3.58
CA SER A 54 9.21 -1.81 2.43
C SER A 54 7.90 -1.09 2.09
N ILE A 55 7.06 -0.83 3.07
CA ILE A 55 5.81 -0.09 2.91
C ILE A 55 6.06 1.31 2.34
N ALA A 56 7.09 2.01 2.85
CA ALA A 56 7.44 3.34 2.36
C ALA A 56 7.87 3.33 0.89
N ARG A 57 8.61 2.31 0.45
CA ARG A 57 9.00 2.14 -0.96
C ARG A 57 7.80 1.86 -1.85
N GLU A 58 6.95 0.92 -1.48
CA GLU A 58 5.74 0.59 -2.23
C GLU A 58 4.83 1.82 -2.40
N LYS A 59 4.67 2.60 -1.35
CA LYS A 59 3.91 3.86 -1.40
C LYS A 59 4.54 4.86 -2.36
N ALA A 60 5.85 5.03 -2.34
CA ALA A 60 6.56 5.94 -3.25
C ALA A 60 6.41 5.50 -4.72
N ASP A 61 6.46 4.20 -5.00
CA ASP A 61 6.28 3.64 -6.33
C ASP A 61 4.84 3.87 -6.84
N VAL A 62 3.84 3.68 -5.99
CA VAL A 62 2.43 3.95 -6.32
C VAL A 62 2.22 5.45 -6.58
N ASP A 63 2.81 6.33 -5.79
CA ASP A 63 2.69 7.78 -5.97
C ASP A 63 3.38 8.25 -7.26
N GLU A 64 4.47 7.62 -7.66
CA GLU A 64 5.12 7.89 -8.94
C GLU A 64 4.26 7.42 -10.12
N LEU A 65 3.69 6.21 -10.06
CA LEU A 65 2.75 5.74 -11.08
C LEU A 65 1.55 6.67 -11.21
N ARG A 66 0.97 7.10 -10.09
CA ARG A 66 -0.15 8.04 -10.07
C ARG A 66 0.21 9.36 -10.76
N ARG A 67 1.38 9.94 -10.43
CA ARG A 67 1.86 11.18 -11.07
C ARG A 67 2.01 11.00 -12.58
N ARG A 68 2.56 9.87 -13.03
CA ARG A 68 2.74 9.56 -14.45
C ARG A 68 1.41 9.47 -15.19
N GLU A 69 0.41 8.84 -14.59
CA GLU A 69 -0.93 8.75 -15.18
C GLU A 69 -1.62 10.12 -15.23
N VAL A 70 -1.47 10.96 -14.21
CA VAL A 70 -1.98 12.34 -14.24
C VAL A 70 -1.37 13.12 -15.40
N MET A 71 -0.05 13.02 -15.63
CA MET A 71 0.61 13.67 -16.76
C MET A 71 0.10 13.18 -18.13
N ARG A 72 -0.25 11.89 -18.24
CA ARG A 72 -0.85 11.34 -19.47
C ARG A 72 -2.23 11.93 -19.72
N TYR A 73 -3.07 12.03 -18.68
CA TYR A 73 -4.37 12.70 -18.79
C TYR A 73 -4.22 14.17 -19.16
N ASP A 74 -3.29 14.91 -18.56
CA ASP A 74 -3.03 16.31 -18.88
C ASP A 74 -2.65 16.49 -20.35
N ARG A 75 -1.78 15.61 -20.86
CA ARG A 75 -1.35 15.66 -22.25
C ARG A 75 -2.47 15.36 -23.23
N LEU A 76 -3.29 14.36 -22.92
CA LEU A 76 -4.47 14.01 -23.73
C LEU A 76 -5.51 15.12 -23.69
N GLN A 77 -5.80 15.68 -22.52
CA GLN A 77 -6.71 16.82 -22.36
C GLN A 77 -6.24 18.03 -23.17
N ALA A 78 -4.96 18.38 -23.12
CA ALA A 78 -4.40 19.49 -23.88
C ALA A 78 -4.56 19.30 -25.39
N ALA A 79 -4.41 18.08 -25.90
CA ALA A 79 -4.56 17.78 -27.32
C ALA A 79 -5.99 18.01 -27.84
N PHE A 80 -7.01 17.78 -27.01
CA PHE A 80 -8.43 17.91 -27.39
C PHE A 80 -9.08 19.23 -26.94
N TRP A 81 -8.38 20.01 -26.10
CA TRP A 81 -8.94 21.23 -25.49
C TRP A 81 -9.45 22.24 -26.52
N THR A 82 -8.64 22.54 -27.51
CA THR A 82 -9.01 23.54 -28.55
C THR A 82 -10.22 23.10 -29.33
N SER A 83 -10.27 21.85 -29.78
CA SER A 83 -11.44 21.34 -30.54
C SER A 83 -12.69 21.30 -29.66
N ALA A 84 -12.56 20.96 -28.37
CA ALA A 84 -13.69 20.96 -27.45
C ALA A 84 -14.26 22.36 -27.20
N VAL A 85 -13.40 23.34 -26.95
CA VAL A 85 -13.82 24.68 -26.50
C VAL A 85 -14.05 25.63 -27.67
N LYS A 86 -13.12 25.70 -28.63
CA LYS A 86 -13.18 26.64 -29.76
C LYS A 86 -14.11 26.11 -30.85
N ASP A 87 -13.94 24.86 -31.27
CA ASP A 87 -14.71 24.26 -32.36
C ASP A 87 -16.06 23.70 -31.88
N ARG A 88 -16.29 23.67 -30.57
CA ARG A 88 -17.50 23.11 -29.92
C ARG A 88 -17.80 21.67 -30.35
N ASP A 89 -16.72 20.89 -30.58
CA ASP A 89 -16.86 19.48 -30.96
C ASP A 89 -17.28 18.66 -29.74
N LYS A 90 -18.44 18.03 -29.82
CA LYS A 90 -19.00 17.20 -28.74
C LYS A 90 -18.14 15.99 -28.41
N LYS A 91 -17.51 15.36 -29.41
CA LYS A 91 -16.63 14.20 -29.19
C LYS A 91 -15.36 14.60 -28.47
N ALA A 92 -14.75 15.72 -28.86
CA ALA A 92 -13.58 16.26 -28.16
C ALA A 92 -13.94 16.70 -26.74
N ALA A 93 -15.11 17.32 -26.53
CA ALA A 93 -15.58 17.67 -25.19
C ALA A 93 -15.77 16.44 -24.29
N ASP A 94 -16.31 15.34 -24.80
CA ASP A 94 -16.46 14.08 -24.06
C ASP A 94 -15.10 13.50 -23.65
N VAL A 95 -14.10 13.54 -24.52
CA VAL A 95 -12.73 13.12 -24.19
C VAL A 95 -12.14 13.98 -23.07
N VAL A 96 -12.28 15.30 -23.15
CA VAL A 96 -11.78 16.23 -22.13
C VAL A 96 -12.43 15.95 -20.76
N LEU A 97 -13.75 15.77 -20.72
CA LEU A 97 -14.46 15.46 -19.49
C LEU A 97 -14.01 14.12 -18.87
N LYS A 98 -13.78 13.10 -19.69
CA LYS A 98 -13.23 11.81 -19.23
C LYS A 98 -11.82 11.95 -18.67
N CYS A 99 -10.98 12.80 -19.28
CA CYS A 99 -9.64 13.09 -18.75
C CYS A 99 -9.73 13.79 -17.39
N ILE A 100 -10.60 14.76 -17.23
CA ILE A 100 -10.82 15.46 -15.96
C ILE A 100 -11.27 14.47 -14.89
N ALA A 101 -12.29 13.65 -15.16
CA ALA A 101 -12.80 12.65 -14.24
C ALA A 101 -11.73 11.60 -13.85
N GLY A 102 -10.89 11.18 -14.81
CA GLY A 102 -9.76 10.28 -14.55
C GLY A 102 -8.73 10.87 -13.60
N ARG A 103 -8.37 12.14 -13.80
CA ARG A 103 -7.47 12.88 -12.89
C ARG A 103 -8.03 13.03 -11.50
N GLU A 104 -9.29 13.42 -11.36
CA GLU A 104 -9.97 13.57 -10.07
C GLU A 104 -9.92 12.28 -9.26
N ARG A 105 -10.13 11.13 -9.89
CA ARG A 105 -10.02 9.81 -9.24
C ARG A 105 -8.61 9.51 -8.76
N LEU A 106 -7.60 9.78 -9.60
CA LEU A 106 -6.19 9.54 -9.25
C LEU A 106 -5.70 10.47 -8.13
N GLN A 107 -6.22 11.69 -8.09
CA GLN A 107 -5.86 12.70 -7.09
C GLN A 107 -6.71 12.63 -5.82
N GLY A 108 -7.75 11.79 -5.79
CA GLY A 108 -8.64 11.67 -4.65
C GLY A 108 -9.53 12.90 -4.41
N LEU A 109 -9.80 13.70 -5.46
CA LEU A 109 -10.65 14.89 -5.37
C LEU A 109 -12.14 14.56 -5.44
N ALA A 110 -12.50 13.36 -5.93
CA ALA A 110 -13.88 12.90 -5.94
C ALA A 110 -14.37 12.69 -4.51
N ALA A 111 -15.53 13.24 -4.17
CA ALA A 111 -16.18 12.97 -2.89
C ALA A 111 -16.42 11.46 -2.75
N PRO A 112 -16.23 10.89 -1.53
CA PRO A 112 -16.51 9.49 -1.30
C PRO A 112 -17.98 9.20 -1.63
N THR A 113 -18.23 8.21 -2.47
CA THR A 113 -19.57 7.73 -2.74
C THR A 113 -20.11 7.12 -1.48
N LYS A 114 -21.15 7.71 -0.86
CA LYS A 114 -21.85 7.10 0.25
C LYS A 114 -22.57 5.86 -0.28
N LEU A 115 -22.05 4.69 0.08
CA LEU A 115 -22.79 3.44 -0.06
C LEU A 115 -23.74 3.36 1.15
N GLU A 116 -24.99 3.73 0.93
CA GLU A 116 -26.04 3.45 1.91
C GLU A 116 -26.40 1.98 1.79
N HIS A 117 -25.92 1.19 2.72
CA HIS A 117 -26.40 -0.18 2.91
C HIS A 117 -27.76 -0.10 3.60
N SER A 118 -28.82 -0.13 2.83
CA SER A 118 -30.17 -0.38 3.33
C SER A 118 -30.38 -1.88 3.42
N GLY A 119 -29.96 -2.49 4.51
CA GLY A 119 -30.15 -3.90 4.81
C GLY A 119 -29.83 -4.19 6.26
N GLU A 120 -30.69 -4.94 6.91
CA GLU A 120 -30.45 -5.49 8.23
C GLU A 120 -29.42 -6.62 8.11
N VAL A 121 -28.23 -6.45 8.71
CA VAL A 121 -27.22 -7.51 8.78
C VAL A 121 -27.55 -8.36 9.99
N THR A 122 -28.27 -9.45 9.78
CA THR A 122 -28.48 -10.46 10.81
C THR A 122 -27.24 -11.37 10.86
N THR A 123 -26.46 -11.26 11.92
CA THR A 123 -25.31 -12.15 12.15
C THR A 123 -25.76 -13.30 13.05
N GLU A 124 -25.88 -14.48 12.49
CA GLU A 124 -26.20 -15.70 13.23
C GLU A 124 -24.86 -16.39 13.58
N TYR A 125 -24.57 -16.51 14.88
CA TYR A 125 -23.38 -17.23 15.36
C TYR A 125 -23.77 -18.68 15.66
N HIS A 126 -23.29 -19.61 14.85
CA HIS A 126 -23.36 -21.02 15.18
C HIS A 126 -22.09 -21.44 15.94
N ILE A 127 -22.21 -21.66 17.24
CA ILE A 127 -21.13 -22.27 18.03
C ILE A 127 -21.20 -23.77 17.81
N VAL A 128 -20.33 -24.28 16.96
CA VAL A 128 -20.20 -25.71 16.68
C VAL A 128 -19.15 -26.31 17.63
N GLY A 129 -19.52 -27.22 18.48
CA GLY A 129 -18.58 -28.07 19.21
C GLY A 129 -18.53 -27.97 20.73
N ILE A 130 -19.52 -27.38 21.37
CA ILE A 130 -19.67 -27.49 22.86
C ILE A 130 -20.98 -28.22 23.13
N ASP A 131 -20.87 -29.47 23.66
CA ASP A 131 -22.02 -30.18 24.14
C ASP A 131 -22.49 -29.51 25.44
N PRO A 132 -23.81 -29.16 25.57
CA PRO A 132 -24.31 -28.54 26.81
C PRO A 132 -24.07 -29.38 28.06
N GLU A 133 -23.87 -30.68 27.93
CA GLU A 133 -23.58 -31.61 29.05
C GLU A 133 -22.12 -31.50 29.54
N ASP A 134 -21.20 -30.92 28.75
CA ASP A 134 -19.80 -30.67 29.14
C ASP A 134 -19.58 -29.40 29.97
N LEU A 135 -20.64 -28.64 30.25
CA LEU A 135 -20.63 -27.36 30.99
C LEU A 135 -21.07 -27.47 32.43
N VAL A 136 -21.18 -28.67 33.01
CA VAL A 136 -21.61 -28.88 34.42
C VAL A 136 -20.43 -29.25 35.30
#